data_fa4b12d4180412f838eaf0c6e5763f4b
#
_entry.id   fa4b12d4180412f838eaf0c6e5763f4b
#
_cell.length_a   1.000
_cell.length_b   1.000
_cell.length_c   1.000
_cell.angle_alpha   90.00
_cell.angle_beta   90.00
_cell.angle_gamma   90.00
#
_symmetry.space_group_name_H-M   'P 1'
#
loop_
_entity.id
_entity.type
_entity.pdbx_description
1 polymer ?
#
loop_
_entity_poly.entity_id
_entity_poly.type
_entity_poly.pdbx_seq_one_letter_code
_entity_poly.pdbx_strand_id
1 'polypeptide(L)'
;MSVKILVPVKRVVDYNVKVRVKADGSGVDLANVKMSMNPFDEIAIEEAVRLKEAGIATEVIAVSCGVAACQETLRTAMAIGADRGILVETDVDLQPLAVAKLLQALCAKEQPQIVICGKQAIDDDANQTGQMLAALQNWPQATFASKVVIANGKAAVTREIDGGLETLEISLPAVVSTDLRLNEPRYATLPNIMKAKKKPLDTVKPAD
;
A
#
# COMPACT_ATOMS: atom_id res chain seq x y z
N MET A 1 -16.89 -7.14 14.40
CA MET A 1 -16.89 -6.99 12.92
C MET A 1 -15.61 -7.59 12.39
N SER A 2 -15.67 -8.31 11.28
CA SER A 2 -14.46 -8.79 10.58
C SER A 2 -13.84 -7.61 9.83
N VAL A 3 -12.58 -7.27 10.10
CA VAL A 3 -11.88 -6.18 9.41
C VAL A 3 -11.00 -6.78 8.33
N LYS A 4 -11.32 -6.47 7.07
CA LYS A 4 -10.49 -6.77 5.91
C LYS A 4 -9.69 -5.52 5.56
N ILE A 5 -8.39 -5.67 5.37
CA ILE A 5 -7.47 -4.57 5.04
C ILE A 5 -6.98 -4.72 3.62
N LEU A 6 -7.05 -3.66 2.84
CA LEU A 6 -6.46 -3.58 1.50
C LEU A 6 -5.26 -2.64 1.57
N VAL A 7 -4.11 -3.10 1.05
CA VAL A 7 -2.85 -2.35 1.11
C VAL A 7 -2.28 -2.22 -0.30
N PRO A 8 -2.38 -1.04 -0.92
CA PRO A 8 -1.68 -0.75 -2.17
C PRO A 8 -0.17 -0.71 -1.94
N VAL A 9 0.59 -1.35 -2.82
CA VAL A 9 2.06 -1.37 -2.79
C VAL A 9 2.62 -1.05 -4.16
N LYS A 10 3.56 -0.11 -4.22
CA LYS A 10 4.19 0.33 -5.46
C LYS A 10 5.59 -0.27 -5.62
N ARG A 11 5.91 -0.72 -6.83
CA ARG A 11 7.26 -1.12 -7.22
C ARG A 11 8.01 0.12 -7.67
N VAL A 12 9.10 0.45 -6.98
CA VAL A 12 9.91 1.65 -7.22
C VAL A 12 11.39 1.28 -7.33
N VAL A 13 12.22 2.20 -7.82
CA VAL A 13 13.67 2.04 -7.76
C VAL A 13 14.10 1.96 -6.29
N ASP A 14 14.94 0.96 -5.96
CA ASP A 14 15.46 0.80 -4.60
C ASP A 14 16.21 2.07 -4.16
N TYR A 15 15.92 2.59 -2.99
CA TYR A 15 16.47 3.85 -2.48
C TYR A 15 18.00 3.85 -2.31
N ASN A 16 18.64 2.68 -2.29
CA ASN A 16 20.09 2.56 -2.27
C ASN A 16 20.73 2.70 -3.67
N VAL A 17 19.91 2.69 -4.74
CA VAL A 17 20.41 2.80 -6.11
C VAL A 17 20.72 4.26 -6.43
N LYS A 18 21.91 4.51 -6.93
CA LYS A 18 22.23 5.81 -7.53
C LYS A 18 21.59 5.90 -8.91
N VAL A 19 20.46 6.59 -9.01
CA VAL A 19 19.73 6.79 -10.26
C VAL A 19 20.54 7.56 -11.30
N ARG A 20 20.31 7.24 -12.58
CA ARG A 20 20.91 7.93 -13.73
C ARG A 20 19.80 8.43 -14.64
N VAL A 21 20.02 9.57 -15.27
CA VAL A 21 19.13 10.13 -16.28
C VAL A 21 19.46 9.48 -17.64
N LYS A 22 18.45 9.16 -18.43
CA LYS A 22 18.64 8.70 -19.81
C LYS A 22 19.38 9.75 -20.62
N ALA A 23 20.13 9.32 -21.65
CA ALA A 23 20.94 10.20 -22.48
C ALA A 23 20.13 11.31 -23.19
N ASP A 24 18.85 11.06 -23.48
CA ASP A 24 17.92 12.01 -24.11
C ASP A 24 17.20 12.92 -23.11
N GLY A 25 17.46 12.79 -21.80
CA GLY A 25 16.81 13.57 -20.74
C GLY A 25 15.35 13.22 -20.50
N SER A 26 14.79 12.19 -21.13
CA SER A 26 13.34 11.86 -21.04
C SER A 26 12.90 11.23 -19.70
N GLY A 27 13.83 10.91 -18.81
CA GLY A 27 13.50 10.32 -17.50
C GLY A 27 14.67 9.53 -16.91
N VAL A 28 14.35 8.76 -15.87
CA VAL A 28 15.32 7.88 -15.20
C VAL A 28 15.59 6.64 -16.05
N ASP A 29 16.87 6.27 -16.16
CA ASP A 29 17.27 5.01 -16.79
C ASP A 29 16.98 3.85 -15.82
N LEU A 30 16.01 3.02 -16.19
CA LEU A 30 15.56 1.86 -15.39
C LEU A 30 16.20 0.53 -15.87
N ALA A 31 17.07 0.56 -16.87
CA ALA A 31 17.70 -0.64 -17.39
C ALA A 31 18.63 -1.28 -16.33
N ASN A 32 18.35 -2.53 -15.98
CA ASN A 32 19.11 -3.30 -14.98
C ASN A 32 19.20 -2.64 -13.58
N VAL A 33 18.24 -1.83 -13.22
CA VAL A 33 18.17 -1.18 -11.91
C VAL A 33 17.44 -2.10 -10.92
N LYS A 34 17.98 -2.21 -9.71
CA LYS A 34 17.29 -2.91 -8.63
C LYS A 34 16.01 -2.17 -8.28
N MET A 35 14.91 -2.91 -8.27
CA MET A 35 13.60 -2.42 -7.86
C MET A 35 13.22 -3.03 -6.51
N SER A 36 12.43 -2.29 -5.73
CA SER A 36 11.93 -2.73 -4.42
C SER A 36 10.50 -2.25 -4.18
N MET A 37 9.89 -2.68 -3.08
CA MET A 37 8.66 -2.06 -2.58
C MET A 37 8.96 -0.64 -2.09
N ASN A 38 8.05 0.28 -2.33
CA ASN A 38 8.12 1.63 -1.76
C ASN A 38 8.22 1.56 -0.23
N PRO A 39 9.17 2.25 0.43
CA PRO A 39 9.38 2.14 1.88
C PRO A 39 8.15 2.52 2.72
N PHE A 40 7.35 3.49 2.29
CA PHE A 40 6.11 3.84 3.00
C PHE A 40 5.05 2.75 2.89
N ASP A 41 5.05 1.97 1.80
CA ASP A 41 4.13 0.84 1.63
C ASP A 41 4.57 -0.38 2.46
N GLU A 42 5.88 -0.54 2.71
CA GLU A 42 6.38 -1.53 3.67
C GLU A 42 5.83 -1.28 5.07
N ILE A 43 5.76 -0.01 5.49
CA ILE A 43 5.17 0.40 6.76
C ILE A 43 3.66 0.10 6.78
N ALA A 44 2.96 0.35 5.66
CA ALA A 44 1.54 0.06 5.53
C ALA A 44 1.24 -1.44 5.64
N ILE A 45 2.03 -2.29 4.97
CA ILE A 45 1.93 -3.75 5.08
C ILE A 45 2.23 -4.22 6.51
N GLU A 46 3.28 -3.71 7.14
CA GLU A 46 3.64 -4.05 8.52
C GLU A 46 2.49 -3.73 9.49
N GLU A 47 1.88 -2.55 9.35
CA GLU A 47 0.74 -2.17 10.21
C GLU A 47 -0.45 -3.09 10.00
N ALA A 48 -0.80 -3.39 8.76
CA ALA A 48 -1.88 -4.31 8.44
C ALA A 48 -1.65 -5.71 9.03
N VAL A 49 -0.42 -6.21 8.97
CA VAL A 49 -0.03 -7.50 9.53
C VAL A 49 -0.10 -7.47 11.07
N ARG A 50 0.36 -6.40 11.72
CA ARG A 50 0.25 -6.23 13.19
C ARG A 50 -1.21 -6.21 13.64
N LEU A 51 -2.08 -5.51 12.94
CA LEU A 51 -3.53 -5.50 13.21
C LEU A 51 -4.13 -6.89 13.08
N LYS A 52 -3.66 -7.69 12.13
CA LYS A 52 -4.10 -9.08 11.98
C LYS A 52 -3.58 -9.98 13.10
N GLU A 53 -2.31 -9.87 13.46
CA GLU A 53 -1.70 -10.61 14.57
C GLU A 53 -2.36 -10.29 15.91
N ALA A 54 -2.84 -9.06 16.09
CA ALA A 54 -3.63 -8.64 17.24
C ALA A 54 -5.09 -9.14 17.22
N GLY A 55 -5.50 -9.89 16.18
CA GLY A 55 -6.87 -10.40 16.04
C GLY A 55 -7.91 -9.34 15.66
N ILE A 56 -7.48 -8.14 15.27
CA ILE A 56 -8.35 -7.04 14.83
C ILE A 56 -8.76 -7.23 13.37
N ALA A 57 -7.79 -7.54 12.51
CA ALA A 57 -8.05 -7.84 11.11
C ALA A 57 -8.11 -9.35 10.85
N THR A 58 -8.92 -9.76 9.89
CA THR A 58 -9.10 -11.15 9.49
C THR A 58 -8.39 -11.47 8.18
N GLU A 59 -8.21 -10.49 7.32
CA GLU A 59 -7.55 -10.65 6.02
C GLU A 59 -6.77 -9.39 5.64
N VAL A 60 -5.57 -9.59 5.10
CA VAL A 60 -4.71 -8.54 4.52
C VAL A 60 -4.50 -8.85 3.04
N ILE A 61 -4.94 -7.95 2.18
CA ILE A 61 -4.84 -8.05 0.72
C ILE A 61 -3.83 -7.01 0.23
N ALA A 62 -2.74 -7.45 -0.37
CA ALA A 62 -1.80 -6.56 -1.05
C ALA A 62 -2.25 -6.32 -2.50
N VAL A 63 -2.19 -5.08 -2.97
CA VAL A 63 -2.56 -4.72 -4.35
C VAL A 63 -1.41 -3.97 -5.00
N SER A 64 -1.11 -4.28 -6.26
CA SER A 64 -0.18 -3.48 -7.08
C SER A 64 -0.78 -3.23 -8.46
N CYS A 65 -0.62 -2.02 -8.97
CA CYS A 65 -1.06 -1.65 -10.32
C CYS A 65 0.18 -1.38 -11.17
N GLY A 66 0.32 -2.06 -12.31
CA GLY A 66 1.45 -1.87 -13.22
C GLY A 66 1.84 -3.13 -13.98
N VAL A 67 3.07 -3.17 -14.44
CA VAL A 67 3.60 -4.27 -15.27
C VAL A 67 3.68 -5.59 -14.52
N ALA A 68 3.75 -6.71 -15.26
CA ALA A 68 3.82 -8.06 -14.69
C ALA A 68 4.91 -8.22 -13.60
N ALA A 69 6.03 -7.50 -13.69
CA ALA A 69 7.09 -7.53 -12.68
C ALA A 69 6.66 -7.01 -11.29
N CYS A 70 5.53 -6.30 -11.16
CA CYS A 70 4.96 -5.91 -9.87
C CYS A 70 4.55 -7.12 -9.02
N GLN A 71 4.44 -8.32 -9.61
CA GLN A 71 4.27 -9.57 -8.84
C GLN A 71 5.37 -9.79 -7.81
N GLU A 72 6.61 -9.38 -8.07
CA GLU A 72 7.72 -9.50 -7.13
C GLU A 72 7.46 -8.70 -5.85
N THR A 73 6.95 -7.47 -6.00
CA THR A 73 6.55 -6.61 -4.88
C THR A 73 5.40 -7.23 -4.07
N LEU A 74 4.40 -7.79 -4.75
CA LEU A 74 3.31 -8.52 -4.09
C LEU A 74 3.81 -9.75 -3.34
N ARG A 75 4.75 -10.52 -3.92
CA ARG A 75 5.37 -11.65 -3.22
C ARG A 75 6.14 -11.20 -1.97
N THR A 76 6.79 -10.04 -2.02
CA THR A 76 7.43 -9.43 -0.84
C THR A 76 6.40 -9.06 0.22
N ALA A 77 5.29 -8.41 -0.14
CA ALA A 77 4.20 -8.11 0.79
C ALA A 77 3.63 -9.37 1.45
N MET A 78 3.45 -10.43 0.66
CA MET A 78 2.98 -11.72 1.17
C MET A 78 4.01 -12.43 2.05
N ALA A 79 5.30 -12.20 1.85
CA ALA A 79 6.38 -12.73 2.71
C ALA A 79 6.44 -11.99 4.04
N ILE A 80 6.09 -10.69 4.09
CA ILE A 80 5.92 -9.92 5.32
C ILE A 80 4.71 -10.44 6.11
N GLY A 81 3.60 -10.78 5.44
CA GLY A 81 2.45 -11.38 6.13
C GLY A 81 1.10 -11.23 5.44
N ALA A 82 0.99 -10.51 4.33
CA ALA A 82 -0.25 -10.42 3.57
C ALA A 82 -0.75 -11.82 3.15
N ASP A 83 -2.07 -12.01 3.13
CA ASP A 83 -2.67 -13.32 2.85
C ASP A 83 -2.67 -13.66 1.38
N ARG A 84 -2.95 -12.68 0.54
CA ARG A 84 -2.97 -12.82 -0.91
C ARG A 84 -2.61 -11.51 -1.60
N GLY A 85 -2.35 -11.58 -2.90
CA GLY A 85 -2.05 -10.44 -3.73
C GLY A 85 -3.02 -10.29 -4.89
N ILE A 86 -3.23 -9.06 -5.34
CA ILE A 86 -3.95 -8.74 -6.57
C ILE A 86 -3.04 -7.84 -7.42
N LEU A 87 -2.72 -8.28 -8.62
CA LEU A 87 -2.05 -7.46 -9.62
C LEU A 87 -3.08 -6.91 -10.61
N VAL A 88 -3.22 -5.60 -10.67
CA VAL A 88 -3.90 -4.94 -11.79
C VAL A 88 -2.85 -4.70 -12.86
N GLU A 89 -2.79 -5.63 -13.82
CA GLU A 89 -1.72 -5.64 -14.81
C GLU A 89 -1.99 -4.69 -15.97
N THR A 90 -1.07 -3.75 -16.16
CA THR A 90 -1.09 -2.78 -17.27
C THR A 90 0.32 -2.29 -17.58
N ASP A 91 0.58 -1.97 -18.84
CA ASP A 91 1.82 -1.33 -19.32
C ASP A 91 1.70 0.20 -19.39
N VAL A 92 0.51 0.73 -19.06
CA VAL A 92 0.27 2.19 -19.05
C VAL A 92 0.92 2.79 -17.82
N ASP A 93 1.62 3.90 -17.99
CA ASP A 93 2.12 4.72 -16.88
C ASP A 93 0.94 5.39 -16.17
N LEU A 94 0.64 4.92 -14.97
CA LEU A 94 -0.54 5.31 -14.22
C LEU A 94 -0.24 6.50 -13.32
N GLN A 95 -1.00 7.57 -13.51
CA GLN A 95 -1.02 8.72 -12.61
C GLN A 95 -1.89 8.43 -11.35
N PRO A 96 -1.71 9.15 -10.23
CA PRO A 96 -2.40 8.88 -8.96
C PRO A 96 -3.91 8.73 -9.06
N LEU A 97 -4.59 9.55 -9.87
CA LEU A 97 -6.04 9.44 -10.06
C LEU A 97 -6.45 8.15 -10.77
N ALA A 98 -5.67 7.69 -11.74
CA ALA A 98 -5.95 6.42 -12.41
C ALA A 98 -5.81 5.25 -11.43
N VAL A 99 -4.75 5.24 -10.61
CA VAL A 99 -4.57 4.24 -9.54
C VAL A 99 -5.73 4.29 -8.55
N ALA A 100 -6.14 5.48 -8.10
CA ALA A 100 -7.26 5.64 -7.17
C ALA A 100 -8.59 5.06 -7.74
N LYS A 101 -8.86 5.22 -9.04
CA LYS A 101 -10.03 4.62 -9.70
C LYS A 101 -9.95 3.09 -9.77
N LEU A 102 -8.78 2.52 -10.04
CA LEU A 102 -8.58 1.06 -10.02
C LEU A 102 -8.78 0.51 -8.61
N LEU A 103 -8.23 1.19 -7.61
CA LEU A 103 -8.45 0.82 -6.19
C LEU A 103 -9.92 0.96 -5.79
N GLN A 104 -10.65 1.96 -6.30
CA GLN A 104 -12.09 2.11 -6.09
C GLN A 104 -12.85 0.87 -6.61
N ALA A 105 -12.55 0.41 -7.81
CA ALA A 105 -13.16 -0.79 -8.37
C ALA A 105 -12.85 -2.04 -7.54
N LEU A 106 -11.60 -2.18 -7.08
CA LEU A 106 -11.22 -3.27 -6.17
C LEU A 106 -11.90 -3.17 -4.81
N CYS A 107 -12.08 -1.97 -4.26
CA CYS A 107 -12.85 -1.79 -3.03
C CYS A 107 -14.32 -2.23 -3.19
N ALA A 108 -14.93 -2.01 -4.36
CA ALA A 108 -16.28 -2.49 -4.65
C ALA A 108 -16.37 -4.02 -4.70
N LYS A 109 -15.33 -4.71 -5.23
CA LYS A 109 -15.24 -6.18 -5.27
C LYS A 109 -14.92 -6.78 -3.89
N GLU A 110 -13.89 -6.26 -3.24
CA GLU A 110 -13.27 -6.86 -2.05
C GLU A 110 -13.96 -6.44 -0.74
N GLN A 111 -14.66 -5.32 -0.73
CA GLN A 111 -15.35 -4.75 0.43
C GLN A 111 -14.45 -4.61 1.67
N PRO A 112 -13.27 -3.98 1.57
CA PRO A 112 -12.41 -3.78 2.72
C PRO A 112 -13.05 -2.77 3.69
N GLN A 113 -12.77 -2.91 4.98
CA GLN A 113 -13.18 -1.94 5.99
C GLN A 113 -12.15 -0.82 6.15
N ILE A 114 -10.92 -1.07 5.72
CA ILE A 114 -9.88 -0.05 5.74
C ILE A 114 -8.89 -0.26 4.58
N VAL A 115 -8.48 0.83 3.96
CA VAL A 115 -7.33 0.87 3.06
C VAL A 115 -6.20 1.56 3.78
N ILE A 116 -5.06 0.88 3.91
CA ILE A 116 -3.84 1.46 4.50
C ILE A 116 -2.81 1.57 3.38
N CYS A 117 -2.38 2.78 3.07
CA CYS A 117 -1.40 3.05 2.01
C CYS A 117 -0.21 3.83 2.56
N GLY A 118 0.95 3.74 1.92
CA GLY A 118 2.05 4.64 2.16
C GLY A 118 1.63 6.09 1.87
N LYS A 119 2.15 7.07 2.62
CA LYS A 119 1.78 8.47 2.41
C LYS A 119 2.17 8.97 1.02
N GLN A 120 3.27 8.47 0.47
CA GLN A 120 3.80 8.85 -0.84
C GLN A 120 4.69 7.74 -1.41
N ALA A 121 5.00 7.79 -2.69
CA ALA A 121 6.01 6.94 -3.31
C ALA A 121 7.30 7.74 -3.53
N ILE A 122 8.46 7.13 -3.30
CA ILE A 122 9.77 7.82 -3.34
C ILE A 122 10.23 8.18 -4.76
N ASP A 123 9.53 7.71 -5.79
CA ASP A 123 9.85 7.97 -7.20
C ASP A 123 9.16 9.23 -7.76
N ASP A 124 7.97 9.57 -7.27
CA ASP A 124 7.19 10.72 -7.76
C ASP A 124 6.78 11.71 -6.67
N ASP A 125 6.85 11.34 -5.40
CA ASP A 125 6.46 12.14 -4.23
C ASP A 125 5.06 12.80 -4.34
N ALA A 126 4.16 12.24 -5.16
CA ALA A 126 2.88 12.87 -5.48
C ALA A 126 1.95 12.99 -4.26
N ASN A 127 1.96 12.03 -3.33
CA ASN A 127 1.15 12.02 -2.10
C ASN A 127 -0.34 12.33 -2.35
N GLN A 128 -0.96 11.68 -3.33
CA GLN A 128 -2.32 12.00 -3.77
C GLN A 128 -3.26 10.80 -3.82
N THR A 129 -2.75 9.58 -4.06
CA THR A 129 -3.57 8.39 -4.33
C THR A 129 -4.56 8.07 -3.21
N GLY A 130 -4.10 8.05 -1.95
CA GLY A 130 -4.95 7.74 -0.81
C GLY A 130 -6.09 8.75 -0.63
N GLN A 131 -5.78 10.04 -0.73
CA GLN A 131 -6.76 11.13 -0.61
C GLN A 131 -7.78 11.09 -1.75
N MET A 132 -7.34 10.84 -2.99
CA MET A 132 -8.22 10.67 -4.14
C MET A 132 -9.13 9.46 -3.99
N LEU A 133 -8.61 8.33 -3.49
CA LEU A 133 -9.41 7.15 -3.22
C LEU A 133 -10.49 7.44 -2.16
N ALA A 134 -10.14 8.11 -1.07
CA ALA A 134 -11.07 8.48 -0.01
C ALA A 134 -12.21 9.33 -0.57
N ALA A 135 -11.88 10.32 -1.40
CA ALA A 135 -12.87 11.18 -2.06
C ALA A 135 -13.78 10.39 -3.03
N LEU A 136 -13.21 9.51 -3.86
CA LEU A 136 -13.97 8.69 -4.79
C LEU A 136 -14.93 7.71 -4.09
N GLN A 137 -14.53 7.20 -2.91
CA GLN A 137 -15.33 6.29 -2.10
C GLN A 137 -16.32 7.03 -1.18
N ASN A 138 -16.19 8.34 -1.05
CA ASN A 138 -16.88 9.12 -0.01
C ASN A 138 -16.61 8.55 1.40
N TRP A 139 -15.37 8.11 1.63
CA TRP A 139 -14.90 7.58 2.91
C TRP A 139 -14.11 8.62 3.69
N PRO A 140 -14.15 8.60 5.02
CA PRO A 140 -13.25 9.40 5.83
C PRO A 140 -11.80 8.97 5.61
N GLN A 141 -10.88 9.91 5.85
CA GLN A 141 -9.45 9.68 5.72
C GLN A 141 -8.69 10.25 6.90
N ALA A 142 -7.55 9.61 7.22
CA ALA A 142 -6.54 10.14 8.13
C ALA A 142 -5.15 9.90 7.51
N THR A 143 -4.43 10.98 7.25
CA THR A 143 -3.13 10.97 6.56
C THR A 143 -1.98 11.10 7.53
N PHE A 144 -0.78 10.61 7.13
CA PHE A 144 0.47 10.71 7.91
C PHE A 144 0.40 10.03 9.27
N ALA A 145 -0.24 8.86 9.35
CA ALA A 145 -0.45 8.14 10.60
C ALA A 145 0.88 7.72 11.25
N SER A 146 1.05 8.07 12.53
CA SER A 146 2.11 7.57 13.41
C SER A 146 1.59 6.62 14.49
N LYS A 147 0.25 6.47 14.61
CA LYS A 147 -0.39 5.47 15.45
C LYS A 147 -1.80 5.17 14.91
N VAL A 148 -2.17 3.90 14.90
CA VAL A 148 -3.52 3.45 14.49
C VAL A 148 -4.09 2.51 15.55
N VAL A 149 -5.29 2.80 16.02
CA VAL A 149 -6.03 1.93 16.95
C VAL A 149 -7.45 1.72 16.40
N ILE A 150 -7.82 0.48 16.13
CA ILE A 150 -9.13 0.13 15.59
C ILE A 150 -9.96 -0.54 16.69
N ALA A 151 -11.13 0.02 16.98
CA ALA A 151 -12.09 -0.54 17.91
C ALA A 151 -13.51 -0.10 17.57
N ASN A 152 -14.50 -0.95 17.84
CA ASN A 152 -15.93 -0.61 17.75
C ASN A 152 -16.37 0.02 16.39
N GLY A 153 -15.78 -0.43 15.28
CA GLY A 153 -16.09 0.09 13.94
C GLY A 153 -15.51 1.48 13.64
N LYS A 154 -14.54 1.93 14.44
CA LYS A 154 -13.84 3.20 14.26
C LYS A 154 -12.33 3.00 14.27
N ALA A 155 -11.60 3.95 13.72
CA ALA A 155 -10.15 4.05 13.83
C ALA A 155 -9.78 5.37 14.50
N ALA A 156 -9.05 5.29 15.63
CA ALA A 156 -8.36 6.43 16.21
C ALA A 156 -6.95 6.49 15.62
N VAL A 157 -6.67 7.53 14.85
CA VAL A 157 -5.44 7.71 14.12
C VAL A 157 -4.70 8.94 14.63
N THR A 158 -3.52 8.75 15.21
CA THR A 158 -2.62 9.86 15.54
C THR A 158 -1.75 10.12 14.31
N ARG A 159 -1.70 11.36 13.89
CA ARG A 159 -1.03 11.79 12.67
C ARG A 159 0.00 12.88 12.96
N GLU A 160 1.04 12.89 12.14
CA GLU A 160 2.07 13.93 12.17
C GLU A 160 1.57 15.17 11.42
N ILE A 161 1.62 16.31 12.08
CA ILE A 161 1.31 17.64 11.50
C ILE A 161 2.45 18.61 11.82
N ASP A 162 2.52 19.74 11.15
CA ASP A 162 3.64 20.72 11.33
C ASP A 162 3.76 21.23 12.77
N GLY A 163 2.66 21.36 13.47
CA GLY A 163 2.61 21.81 14.88
C GLY A 163 2.76 20.72 15.93
N GLY A 164 2.91 19.44 15.55
CA GLY A 164 2.99 18.30 16.48
C GLY A 164 2.15 17.10 16.08
N LEU A 165 1.32 16.60 16.99
CA LEU A 165 0.47 15.43 16.76
C LEU A 165 -1.01 15.81 16.84
N GLU A 166 -1.81 15.25 15.95
CA GLU A 166 -3.27 15.34 15.98
C GLU A 166 -3.86 13.93 16.01
N THR A 167 -4.88 13.71 16.83
CA THR A 167 -5.60 12.42 16.83
C THR A 167 -7.00 12.62 16.28
N LEU A 168 -7.32 11.88 15.21
CA LEU A 168 -8.64 11.84 14.60
C LEU A 168 -9.34 10.53 14.92
N GLU A 169 -10.62 10.57 15.26
CA GLU A 169 -11.47 9.39 15.28
C GLU A 169 -12.32 9.37 14.00
N ILE A 170 -12.14 8.35 13.17
CA ILE A 170 -12.85 8.18 11.91
C ILE A 170 -13.64 6.87 11.88
N SER A 171 -14.82 6.89 11.26
CA SER A 171 -15.65 5.69 11.10
C SER A 171 -15.10 4.80 9.98
N LEU A 172 -15.23 3.49 10.13
CA LEU A 172 -14.93 2.54 9.05
C LEU A 172 -16.19 2.37 8.16
N PRO A 173 -16.03 2.17 6.83
CA PRO A 173 -14.77 2.05 6.11
C PRO A 173 -14.03 3.38 5.95
N ALA A 174 -12.69 3.32 5.88
CA ALA A 174 -11.84 4.51 5.85
C ALA A 174 -10.54 4.29 5.03
N VAL A 175 -9.86 5.39 4.69
CA VAL A 175 -8.51 5.39 4.11
C VAL A 175 -7.53 6.01 5.09
N VAL A 176 -6.42 5.32 5.35
CA VAL A 176 -5.32 5.80 6.19
C VAL A 176 -4.03 5.78 5.38
N SER A 177 -3.24 6.85 5.46
CA SER A 177 -1.88 6.83 4.93
C SER A 177 -0.85 6.86 6.04
N THR A 178 0.27 6.15 5.86
CA THR A 178 1.25 5.88 6.90
C THR A 178 2.45 6.82 6.82
N ASP A 179 2.87 7.35 7.97
CA ASP A 179 4.17 8.03 8.14
C ASP A 179 5.26 7.03 8.54
N LEU A 180 6.53 7.41 8.39
CA LEU A 180 7.69 6.61 8.78
C LEU A 180 7.74 6.29 10.28
N ARG A 181 7.07 7.08 11.12
CA ARG A 181 7.04 6.93 12.57
C ARG A 181 6.03 5.92 13.08
N LEU A 182 5.17 5.37 12.19
CA LEU A 182 4.14 4.44 12.59
C LEU A 182 4.71 3.13 13.14
N ASN A 183 5.67 2.55 12.43
CA ASN A 183 6.32 1.31 12.82
C ASN A 183 7.66 1.13 12.11
N GLU A 184 8.41 0.12 12.53
CA GLU A 184 9.57 -0.40 11.82
C GLU A 184 9.17 -1.71 11.13
N PRO A 185 9.23 -1.79 9.79
CA PRO A 185 8.87 -2.99 9.05
C PRO A 185 9.79 -4.16 9.40
N ARG A 186 9.20 -5.34 9.56
CA ARG A 186 9.97 -6.59 9.75
C ARG A 186 10.67 -7.03 8.48
N TYR A 187 11.78 -7.73 8.63
CA TYR A 187 12.39 -8.45 7.52
C TYR A 187 11.64 -9.75 7.24
N ALA A 188 11.41 -10.04 5.95
CA ALA A 188 10.87 -11.33 5.54
C ALA A 188 11.89 -12.44 5.79
N THR A 189 11.52 -13.48 6.53
CA THR A 189 12.37 -14.65 6.76
C THR A 189 12.36 -15.57 5.55
N LEU A 190 13.43 -16.35 5.35
CA LEU A 190 13.49 -17.30 4.25
C LEU A 190 12.30 -18.29 4.22
N PRO A 191 11.85 -18.88 5.35
CA PRO A 191 10.63 -19.68 5.36
C PRO A 191 9.38 -18.93 4.87
N ASN A 192 9.23 -17.65 5.24
CA ASN A 192 8.09 -16.83 4.82
C ASN A 192 8.15 -16.49 3.33
N ILE A 193 9.34 -16.23 2.78
CA ILE A 193 9.55 -16.05 1.34
C ILE A 193 9.11 -17.32 0.58
N MET A 194 9.48 -18.49 1.07
CA MET A 194 9.08 -19.76 0.44
C MET A 194 7.58 -20.01 0.52
N LYS A 195 6.94 -19.66 1.65
CA LYS A 195 5.48 -19.74 1.81
C LYS A 195 4.77 -18.74 0.89
N ALA A 196 5.28 -17.53 0.75
CA ALA A 196 4.71 -16.48 -0.09
C ALA A 196 4.60 -16.89 -1.57
N LYS A 197 5.54 -17.72 -2.07
CA LYS A 197 5.47 -18.25 -3.44
C LYS A 197 4.21 -19.07 -3.73
N LYS A 198 3.60 -19.66 -2.68
CA LYS A 198 2.41 -20.51 -2.79
C LYS A 198 1.11 -19.77 -2.44
N LYS A 199 1.19 -18.55 -1.90
CA LYS A 199 0.00 -17.76 -1.57
C LYS A 199 -0.74 -17.33 -2.84
N PRO A 200 -2.08 -17.18 -2.79
CA PRO A 200 -2.88 -16.75 -3.94
C PRO A 200 -2.40 -15.38 -4.46
N LEU A 201 -2.29 -15.27 -5.75
CA LEU A 201 -2.01 -14.02 -6.45
C LEU A 201 -2.88 -14.00 -7.70
N ASP A 202 -3.87 -13.11 -7.69
CA ASP A 202 -4.77 -12.92 -8.80
C ASP A 202 -4.24 -11.82 -9.73
N THR A 203 -4.40 -12.02 -11.02
CA THR A 203 -4.07 -10.99 -12.03
C THR A 203 -5.35 -10.59 -12.74
N VAL A 204 -5.65 -9.31 -12.73
CA VAL A 204 -6.80 -8.70 -13.40
C VAL A 204 -6.33 -7.59 -14.33
N LYS A 205 -7.16 -7.21 -15.29
CA LYS A 205 -6.89 -6.07 -16.18
C LYS A 205 -7.72 -4.85 -15.74
N PRO A 206 -7.31 -3.63 -16.09
CA PRO A 206 -8.07 -2.42 -15.75
C PRO A 206 -9.54 -2.40 -16.24
N ALA A 207 -9.87 -3.23 -17.25
CA ALA A 207 -11.21 -3.33 -17.81
C ALA A 207 -12.10 -4.38 -17.12
N ASP A 208 -11.55 -5.21 -16.23
CA ASP A 208 -12.28 -6.27 -15.51
C ASP A 208 -13.02 -5.72 -14.27
#